data_10df8e1fe49549290366cceafec202f1
#
_entry.id   10df8e1fe49549290366cceafec202f1
#
_cell.length_a   1.000
_cell.length_b   1.000
_cell.length_c   1.000
_cell.angle_alpha   90.00
_cell.angle_beta   90.00
_cell.angle_gamma   90.00
#
_symmetry.space_group_name_H-M   'P 1'
#
loop_
_entity.id
_entity.type
_entity.pdbx_description
1 polymer ?
#
loop_
_entity_poly.entity_id
_entity_poly.type
_entity_poly.pdbx_seq_one_letter_code
_entity_poly.pdbx_strand_id
1 'polypeptide(L)'
;MAIKDFKSIQVAPGNEDKTVRLWMSFGWELKYKQRVKNQDSQVFTRQDSDGTEHYRITKGVDFYDLTFERDPERKNYAELKSLEEQYYSMKKPVPPVKPVRFGNIWLAISFFTLLIIVGCYWLSISFFIPSIMATLFIIIVEIIIIIWRFVRYSELKKNYYEEYAVYRKEFEAANKKRQEIVEKARSLV
;
A
#
# COMPACT_ATOMS: atom_id res chain seq x y z
N MET A 1 5.69 -40.53 22.88
CA MET A 1 4.77 -39.87 21.95
C MET A 1 5.21 -38.42 21.88
N ALA A 2 5.78 -38.01 20.75
CA ALA A 2 6.16 -36.62 20.58
C ALA A 2 4.90 -35.78 20.37
N ILE A 3 4.88 -34.57 20.94
CA ILE A 3 3.77 -33.66 20.80
C ILE A 3 3.87 -33.04 19.38
N LYS A 4 2.84 -33.20 18.55
CA LYS A 4 2.77 -32.62 17.21
C LYS A 4 2.70 -31.09 17.27
N ASP A 5 3.36 -30.42 16.32
CA ASP A 5 3.24 -28.99 16.14
C ASP A 5 1.90 -28.66 15.46
N PHE A 6 1.20 -27.63 15.95
CA PHE A 6 -0.03 -27.11 15.34
C PHE A 6 0.11 -25.63 15.01
N LYS A 7 -0.48 -25.22 13.89
CA LYS A 7 -0.51 -23.82 13.46
C LYS A 7 -1.81 -23.50 12.76
N SER A 8 -2.47 -22.42 13.18
CA SER A 8 -3.67 -21.89 12.53
C SER A 8 -3.38 -20.55 11.84
N ILE A 9 -3.88 -20.38 10.63
CA ILE A 9 -3.60 -19.20 9.78
C ILE A 9 -4.87 -18.77 9.08
N GLN A 10 -5.18 -17.47 9.16
CA GLN A 10 -6.29 -16.85 8.45
C GLN A 10 -5.81 -16.30 7.10
N VAL A 11 -6.51 -16.67 6.03
CA VAL A 11 -6.12 -16.35 4.65
C VAL A 11 -7.32 -15.78 3.89
N ALA A 12 -7.09 -14.68 3.18
CA ALA A 12 -8.11 -14.09 2.31
C ALA A 12 -8.52 -15.06 1.18
N PRO A 13 -9.78 -15.04 0.74
CA PRO A 13 -10.26 -15.87 -0.38
C PRO A 13 -9.40 -15.68 -1.64
N GLY A 14 -9.10 -16.80 -2.31
CA GLY A 14 -8.25 -16.84 -3.50
C GLY A 14 -6.75 -17.02 -3.23
N ASN A 15 -6.29 -16.91 -1.98
CA ASN A 15 -4.90 -17.16 -1.60
C ASN A 15 -4.69 -18.48 -0.83
N GLU A 16 -5.78 -19.19 -0.51
CA GLU A 16 -5.77 -20.39 0.32
C GLU A 16 -4.89 -21.50 -0.28
N ASP A 17 -5.03 -21.81 -1.58
CA ASP A 17 -4.28 -22.90 -2.19
C ASP A 17 -2.77 -22.59 -2.29
N LYS A 18 -2.42 -21.31 -2.53
CA LYS A 18 -1.02 -20.89 -2.52
C LYS A 18 -0.42 -21.03 -1.13
N THR A 19 -1.19 -20.65 -0.10
CA THR A 19 -0.77 -20.76 1.29
C THR A 19 -0.62 -22.23 1.69
N VAL A 20 -1.57 -23.07 1.35
CA VAL A 20 -1.49 -24.54 1.62
C VAL A 20 -0.24 -25.12 0.96
N ARG A 21 0.00 -24.89 -0.34
CA ARG A 21 1.18 -25.39 -1.05
C ARG A 21 2.50 -24.90 -0.42
N LEU A 22 2.55 -23.66 0.05
CA LEU A 22 3.72 -23.11 0.73
C LEU A 22 4.00 -23.85 2.04
N TRP A 23 2.98 -24.04 2.88
CA TRP A 23 3.13 -24.71 4.16
C TRP A 23 3.46 -26.19 4.00
N MET A 24 2.85 -26.86 3.04
CA MET A 24 3.18 -28.23 2.68
C MET A 24 4.64 -28.38 2.24
N SER A 25 5.23 -27.37 1.59
CA SER A 25 6.67 -27.38 1.23
C SER A 25 7.59 -27.41 2.45
N PHE A 26 7.15 -26.93 3.61
CA PHE A 26 7.91 -27.00 4.89
C PHE A 26 7.51 -28.19 5.76
N GLY A 27 6.85 -29.20 5.18
CA GLY A 27 6.49 -30.43 5.86
C GLY A 27 5.25 -30.34 6.75
N TRP A 28 4.46 -29.28 6.60
CA TRP A 28 3.16 -29.16 7.26
C TRP A 28 2.08 -29.92 6.49
N GLU A 29 1.15 -30.53 7.18
CA GLU A 29 -0.02 -31.21 6.62
C GLU A 29 -1.30 -30.41 6.97
N LEU A 30 -2.15 -30.17 5.99
CA LEU A 30 -3.42 -29.50 6.21
C LEU A 30 -4.40 -30.45 6.92
N LYS A 31 -4.80 -30.10 8.14
CA LYS A 31 -5.81 -30.85 8.92
C LYS A 31 -7.21 -30.35 8.69
N TYR A 32 -7.36 -29.04 8.69
CA TYR A 32 -8.66 -28.43 8.66
C TYR A 32 -8.67 -27.16 7.79
N LYS A 33 -9.73 -27.01 6.97
CA LYS A 33 -9.98 -25.83 6.15
C LYS A 33 -11.42 -25.41 6.33
N GLN A 34 -11.66 -24.24 6.91
CA GLN A 34 -12.99 -23.69 7.10
C GLN A 34 -13.07 -22.30 6.51
N ARG A 35 -14.15 -22.01 5.78
CA ARG A 35 -14.44 -20.65 5.36
C ARG A 35 -15.31 -19.97 6.41
N VAL A 36 -14.83 -18.87 6.96
CA VAL A 36 -15.57 -18.01 7.87
C VAL A 36 -16.06 -16.82 7.06
N LYS A 37 -17.36 -16.78 6.82
CA LYS A 37 -18.01 -15.68 6.10
C LYS A 37 -19.07 -15.08 7.00
N ASN A 38 -18.80 -13.88 7.51
CA ASN A 38 -19.81 -13.11 8.25
C ASN A 38 -20.39 -12.07 7.29
N GLN A 39 -21.64 -12.28 6.87
CA GLN A 39 -22.31 -11.40 5.89
C GLN A 39 -22.96 -10.19 6.56
N ASP A 40 -23.07 -10.16 7.89
CA ASP A 40 -23.74 -9.09 8.59
C ASP A 40 -22.84 -7.84 8.63
N SER A 41 -23.01 -6.99 7.62
CA SER A 41 -22.70 -5.57 7.76
C SER A 41 -23.72 -4.97 8.73
N GLN A 42 -23.46 -5.07 10.02
CA GLN A 42 -24.30 -4.39 11.00
C GLN A 42 -24.07 -2.89 10.87
N VAL A 43 -25.09 -2.19 10.41
CA VAL A 43 -25.14 -0.73 10.45
C VAL A 43 -25.56 -0.36 11.87
N PHE A 44 -24.62 0.05 12.70
CA PHE A 44 -24.92 0.65 13.99
C PHE A 44 -25.23 2.13 13.75
N THR A 45 -26.49 2.48 13.92
CA THR A 45 -26.91 3.88 13.95
C THR A 45 -26.85 4.33 15.42
N ARG A 46 -26.00 5.29 15.72
CA ARG A 46 -26.01 5.99 17.01
C ARG A 46 -26.47 7.41 16.76
N GLN A 47 -27.56 7.79 17.42
CA GLN A 47 -28.05 9.15 17.41
C GLN A 47 -27.52 9.85 18.67
N ASP A 48 -26.78 10.92 18.48
CA ASP A 48 -26.32 11.76 19.58
C ASP A 48 -27.44 12.68 20.04
N SER A 49 -27.29 13.28 21.24
CA SER A 49 -28.30 14.14 21.87
C SER A 49 -28.62 15.42 21.08
N ASP A 50 -27.81 15.75 20.06
CA ASP A 50 -28.00 16.86 19.12
C ASP A 50 -28.74 16.47 17.84
N GLY A 51 -29.15 15.20 17.70
CA GLY A 51 -29.83 14.67 16.52
C GLY A 51 -28.93 14.21 15.39
N THR A 52 -27.60 14.22 15.57
CA THR A 52 -26.65 13.77 14.54
C THR A 52 -26.61 12.25 14.49
N GLU A 53 -26.84 11.69 13.29
CA GLU A 53 -26.76 10.24 13.07
C GLU A 53 -25.35 9.82 12.61
N HIS A 54 -24.73 8.93 13.39
CA HIS A 54 -23.44 8.33 13.06
C HIS A 54 -23.63 6.91 12.52
N TYR A 55 -23.15 6.67 11.29
CA TYR A 55 -23.20 5.36 10.65
C TYR A 55 -21.84 4.66 10.78
N ARG A 56 -21.79 3.51 11.42
CA ARG A 56 -20.63 2.64 11.44
C ARG A 56 -20.89 1.40 10.61
N ILE A 57 -20.31 1.33 9.42
CA ILE A 57 -20.35 0.14 8.57
C ILE A 57 -19.19 -0.79 8.98
N THR A 58 -19.50 -1.90 9.65
CA THR A 58 -18.53 -2.99 9.81
C THR A 58 -18.50 -3.81 8.53
N LYS A 59 -17.38 -3.80 7.82
CA LYS A 59 -17.20 -4.67 6.65
C LYS A 59 -17.31 -6.13 7.08
N GLY A 60 -18.13 -6.90 6.37
CA GLY A 60 -18.19 -8.34 6.57
C GLY A 60 -16.81 -8.98 6.45
N VAL A 61 -16.55 -9.95 7.31
CA VAL A 61 -15.28 -10.70 7.33
C VAL A 61 -15.45 -11.92 6.44
N ASP A 62 -14.56 -12.10 5.47
CA ASP A 62 -14.50 -13.29 4.60
C ASP A 62 -13.06 -13.79 4.57
N PHE A 63 -12.80 -14.93 5.18
CA PHE A 63 -11.48 -15.56 5.19
C PHE A 63 -11.59 -17.08 5.33
N TYR A 64 -10.50 -17.77 4.98
CA TYR A 64 -10.32 -19.18 5.28
C TYR A 64 -9.48 -19.34 6.53
N ASP A 65 -9.94 -20.14 7.49
CA ASP A 65 -9.15 -20.61 8.61
C ASP A 65 -8.53 -21.97 8.23
N LEU A 66 -7.20 -22.00 8.20
CA LEU A 66 -6.41 -23.17 7.81
C LEU A 66 -5.64 -23.65 9.03
N THR A 67 -5.88 -24.88 9.47
CA THR A 67 -5.14 -25.51 10.55
C THR A 67 -4.19 -26.56 10.00
N PHE A 68 -2.92 -26.41 10.33
CA PHE A 68 -1.85 -27.30 9.91
C PHE A 68 -1.28 -28.07 11.10
N GLU A 69 -0.80 -29.28 10.81
CA GLU A 69 -0.11 -30.16 11.75
C GLU A 69 1.24 -30.56 11.16
N ARG A 70 2.28 -30.68 11.99
CA ARG A 70 3.57 -31.20 11.57
C ARG A 70 4.10 -32.19 12.58
N ASP A 71 4.61 -33.34 12.09
CA ASP A 71 5.20 -34.37 12.90
C ASP A 71 6.66 -34.02 13.22
N PRO A 72 7.04 -33.85 14.52
CA PRO A 72 8.40 -33.59 14.94
C PRO A 72 9.33 -34.79 14.79
N GLU A 73 8.80 -36.03 14.69
CA GLU A 73 9.60 -37.26 14.50
C GLU A 73 10.00 -37.45 13.02
N ARG A 74 9.57 -36.59 12.13
CA ARG A 74 9.92 -36.63 10.70
C ARG A 74 11.44 -36.46 10.53
N LYS A 75 12.06 -37.26 9.66
CA LYS A 75 13.52 -37.34 9.45
C LYS A 75 14.21 -35.98 9.23
N ASN A 76 13.59 -35.04 8.53
CA ASN A 76 14.19 -33.74 8.17
C ASN A 76 13.56 -32.57 8.94
N TYR A 77 12.89 -32.80 10.06
CA TYR A 77 12.15 -31.81 10.81
C TYR A 77 12.97 -30.56 11.15
N ALA A 78 14.19 -30.72 11.71
CA ALA A 78 15.02 -29.58 12.11
C ALA A 78 15.47 -28.73 10.94
N GLU A 79 15.79 -29.36 9.81
CA GLU A 79 16.17 -28.63 8.58
C GLU A 79 14.98 -27.87 7.97
N LEU A 80 13.82 -28.51 7.88
CA LEU A 80 12.58 -27.86 7.40
C LEU A 80 12.19 -26.68 8.27
N LYS A 81 12.32 -26.79 9.60
CA LYS A 81 12.07 -25.70 10.54
C LYS A 81 13.04 -24.54 10.33
N SER A 82 14.33 -24.82 10.16
CA SER A 82 15.35 -23.81 9.87
C SER A 82 15.06 -23.07 8.55
N LEU A 83 14.67 -23.80 7.49
CA LEU A 83 14.30 -23.18 6.21
C LEU A 83 13.04 -22.34 6.32
N GLU A 84 12.04 -22.75 7.10
CA GLU A 84 10.85 -21.97 7.41
C GLU A 84 11.22 -20.65 8.11
N GLU A 85 12.06 -20.71 9.14
CA GLU A 85 12.54 -19.52 9.85
C GLU A 85 13.32 -18.57 8.93
N GLN A 86 14.21 -19.10 8.07
CA GLN A 86 14.90 -18.30 7.06
C GLN A 86 13.94 -17.63 6.09
N TYR A 87 12.91 -18.32 5.61
CA TYR A 87 11.91 -17.78 4.71
C TYR A 87 11.15 -16.60 5.32
N TYR A 88 10.74 -16.71 6.60
CA TYR A 88 9.98 -15.66 7.28
C TYR A 88 10.85 -14.53 7.82
N SER A 89 12.13 -14.78 8.12
CA SER A 89 13.07 -13.73 8.55
C SER A 89 13.47 -12.78 7.43
N MET A 90 13.33 -13.20 6.17
CA MET A 90 13.65 -12.34 5.03
C MET A 90 12.74 -11.12 4.98
N LYS A 91 13.31 -9.93 5.17
CA LYS A 91 12.60 -8.66 5.01
C LYS A 91 12.11 -8.51 3.57
N LYS A 92 10.88 -8.05 3.43
CA LYS A 92 10.37 -7.63 2.12
C LYS A 92 10.88 -6.22 1.83
N PRO A 93 11.50 -5.96 0.66
CA PRO A 93 11.82 -4.60 0.27
C PRO A 93 10.57 -3.72 0.29
N VAL A 94 10.72 -2.49 0.75
CA VAL A 94 9.62 -1.52 0.81
C VAL A 94 9.64 -0.69 -0.48
N PRO A 95 8.51 -0.58 -1.20
CA PRO A 95 8.47 0.22 -2.41
C PRO A 95 8.67 1.70 -2.08
N PRO A 96 9.41 2.46 -2.92
CA PRO A 96 9.56 3.90 -2.74
C PRO A 96 8.21 4.61 -2.86
N VAL A 97 8.06 5.70 -2.13
CA VAL A 97 6.84 6.49 -2.11
C VAL A 97 6.70 7.26 -3.42
N LYS A 98 5.59 7.01 -4.13
CA LYS A 98 5.31 7.70 -5.38
C LYS A 98 5.14 9.21 -5.13
N PRO A 99 5.86 10.09 -5.86
CA PRO A 99 5.69 11.53 -5.71
C PRO A 99 4.24 11.91 -6.03
N VAL A 100 3.65 12.66 -5.13
CA VAL A 100 2.29 13.17 -5.30
C VAL A 100 2.31 14.15 -6.46
N ARG A 101 1.53 13.88 -7.50
CA ARG A 101 1.30 14.83 -8.58
C ARG A 101 0.62 16.04 -7.93
N PHE A 102 1.26 17.22 -8.01
CA PHE A 102 0.65 18.46 -7.57
C PHE A 102 -0.69 18.60 -8.31
N GLY A 103 -1.74 18.21 -7.61
CA GLY A 103 -3.03 17.99 -8.20
C GLY A 103 -3.67 19.30 -8.63
N ASN A 104 -4.81 19.17 -9.27
CA ASN A 104 -5.67 20.22 -9.80
C ASN A 104 -6.00 21.37 -8.81
N ILE A 105 -5.76 21.16 -7.51
CA ILE A 105 -5.94 22.16 -6.45
C ILE A 105 -5.09 23.42 -6.70
N TRP A 106 -3.83 23.24 -7.12
CA TRP A 106 -2.95 24.38 -7.38
C TRP A 106 -3.24 25.08 -8.70
N LEU A 107 -3.66 24.33 -9.71
CA LEU A 107 -4.20 24.94 -10.93
C LEU A 107 -5.49 25.71 -10.62
N ALA A 108 -6.34 25.18 -9.75
CA ALA A 108 -7.53 25.89 -9.29
C ALA A 108 -7.17 27.17 -8.52
N ILE A 109 -6.19 27.12 -7.61
CA ILE A 109 -5.73 28.30 -6.86
C ILE A 109 -5.20 29.37 -7.83
N SER A 110 -4.30 29.01 -8.77
CA SER A 110 -3.78 29.95 -9.77
C SER A 110 -4.89 30.52 -10.65
N PHE A 111 -5.88 29.72 -11.02
CA PHE A 111 -7.03 30.17 -11.78
C PHE A 111 -7.92 31.15 -10.98
N PHE A 112 -8.18 30.87 -9.71
CA PHE A 112 -8.91 31.76 -8.82
C PHE A 112 -8.16 33.07 -8.55
N THR A 113 -6.83 33.01 -8.38
CA THR A 113 -6.00 34.22 -8.22
C THR A 113 -6.08 35.07 -9.48
N LEU A 114 -6.01 34.49 -10.66
CA LEU A 114 -6.16 35.18 -11.93
C LEU A 114 -7.54 35.83 -12.05
N LEU A 115 -8.63 35.16 -11.69
CA LEU A 115 -9.99 35.72 -11.68
C LEU A 115 -10.13 36.90 -10.71
N ILE A 116 -9.52 36.84 -9.55
CA ILE A 116 -9.51 37.92 -8.57
C ILE A 116 -8.79 39.14 -9.16
N ILE A 117 -7.62 38.94 -9.77
CA ILE A 117 -6.84 40.00 -10.42
C ILE A 117 -7.66 40.68 -11.53
N VAL A 118 -8.31 39.90 -12.41
CA VAL A 118 -9.16 40.39 -13.49
C VAL A 118 -10.37 41.15 -12.91
N GLY A 119 -10.99 40.65 -11.85
CA GLY A 119 -12.11 41.28 -11.16
C GLY A 119 -11.71 42.62 -10.50
N CYS A 120 -10.57 42.67 -9.82
CA CYS A 120 -10.03 43.91 -9.27
C CYS A 120 -9.67 44.94 -10.34
N TYR A 121 -9.18 44.49 -11.50
CA TYR A 121 -8.91 45.33 -12.65
C TYR A 121 -10.17 45.99 -13.19
N TRP A 122 -11.26 45.24 -13.31
CA TRP A 122 -12.56 45.76 -13.78
C TRP A 122 -13.17 46.79 -12.82
N LEU A 123 -12.96 46.61 -11.49
CA LEU A 123 -13.48 47.53 -10.46
C LEU A 123 -12.62 48.80 -10.29
N SER A 124 -11.35 48.80 -10.75
CA SER A 124 -10.37 49.84 -10.48
C SER A 124 -10.06 50.75 -11.72
N ILE A 125 -11.05 51.06 -12.54
CA ILE A 125 -10.87 51.91 -13.75
C ILE A 125 -10.26 53.27 -13.42
N SER A 126 -10.36 53.76 -12.16
CA SER A 126 -9.83 55.04 -11.71
C SER A 126 -8.33 55.10 -11.40
N PHE A 127 -7.61 53.91 -11.34
CA PHE A 127 -6.19 53.85 -11.01
C PHE A 127 -5.40 53.03 -12.05
N PHE A 128 -5.52 53.45 -13.33
CA PHE A 128 -5.15 52.61 -14.49
C PHE A 128 -3.66 52.20 -14.56
N ILE A 129 -2.72 53.10 -14.34
CA ILE A 129 -1.28 52.84 -14.58
C ILE A 129 -0.59 51.99 -13.48
N PRO A 130 -0.71 52.32 -12.19
CA PRO A 130 -0.09 51.50 -11.16
C PRO A 130 -0.68 50.11 -11.04
N SER A 131 -1.96 49.91 -11.36
CA SER A 131 -2.61 48.61 -11.34
C SER A 131 -2.11 47.66 -12.44
N ILE A 132 -1.79 48.17 -13.66
CA ILE A 132 -1.24 47.39 -14.76
C ILE A 132 0.14 46.83 -14.38
N MET A 133 1.02 47.67 -13.84
CA MET A 133 2.37 47.21 -13.42
C MET A 133 2.33 46.17 -12.32
N ALA A 134 1.46 46.35 -11.32
CA ALA A 134 1.27 45.37 -10.25
C ALA A 134 0.72 44.04 -10.80
N THR A 135 -0.24 44.08 -11.71
CA THR A 135 -0.81 42.89 -12.33
C THR A 135 0.22 42.13 -13.17
N LEU A 136 1.02 42.81 -13.98
CA LEU A 136 2.10 42.22 -14.73
C LEU A 136 3.15 41.55 -13.81
N PHE A 137 3.52 42.21 -12.71
CA PHE A 137 4.44 41.66 -11.75
C PHE A 137 3.92 40.36 -11.11
N ILE A 138 2.64 40.30 -10.71
CA ILE A 138 2.03 39.11 -10.13
C ILE A 138 2.01 37.98 -11.16
N ILE A 139 1.63 38.25 -12.41
CA ILE A 139 1.65 37.23 -13.48
C ILE A 139 3.05 36.64 -13.68
N ILE A 140 4.09 37.49 -13.69
CA ILE A 140 5.49 37.04 -13.86
C ILE A 140 5.86 36.13 -12.67
N VAL A 141 5.53 36.53 -11.44
CA VAL A 141 5.82 35.71 -10.24
C VAL A 141 5.10 34.37 -10.29
N GLU A 142 3.83 34.32 -10.69
CA GLU A 142 3.10 33.07 -10.86
C GLU A 142 3.73 32.15 -11.91
N ILE A 143 4.15 32.68 -13.06
CA ILE A 143 4.83 31.92 -14.10
C ILE A 143 6.14 31.32 -13.54
N ILE A 144 6.93 32.08 -12.81
CA ILE A 144 8.18 31.61 -12.19
C ILE A 144 7.88 30.47 -11.20
N ILE A 145 6.85 30.62 -10.36
CA ILE A 145 6.44 29.58 -9.40
C ILE A 145 6.01 28.29 -10.14
N ILE A 146 5.24 28.40 -11.22
CA ILE A 146 4.79 27.24 -12.01
C ILE A 146 6.00 26.53 -12.63
N ILE A 147 6.94 27.26 -13.24
CA ILE A 147 8.15 26.69 -13.83
C ILE A 147 8.98 25.99 -12.75
N TRP A 148 9.24 26.67 -11.63
CA TRP A 148 10.02 26.11 -10.53
C TRP A 148 9.39 24.80 -10.00
N ARG A 149 8.08 24.75 -9.84
CA ARG A 149 7.35 23.55 -9.43
C ARG A 149 7.43 22.42 -10.45
N PHE A 150 7.32 22.77 -11.74
CA PHE A 150 7.45 21.78 -12.81
C PHE A 150 8.85 21.14 -12.80
N VAL A 151 9.91 21.94 -12.68
CA VAL A 151 11.29 21.46 -12.57
C VAL A 151 11.45 20.56 -11.34
N ARG A 152 10.96 21.03 -10.16
CA ARG A 152 11.04 20.26 -8.92
C ARG A 152 10.30 18.93 -9.00
N TYR A 153 9.12 18.92 -9.61
CA TYR A 153 8.37 17.68 -9.82
C TYR A 153 9.09 16.72 -10.77
N SER A 154 9.72 17.25 -11.81
CA SER A 154 10.52 16.46 -12.76
C SER A 154 11.69 15.77 -12.07
N GLU A 155 12.42 16.49 -11.21
CA GLU A 155 13.51 15.93 -10.39
C GLU A 155 13.00 14.82 -9.44
N LEU A 156 11.92 15.09 -8.70
CA LEU A 156 11.33 14.10 -7.79
C LEU A 156 10.87 12.85 -8.54
N LYS A 157 10.33 13.02 -9.73
CA LYS A 157 9.91 11.92 -10.60
C LYS A 157 11.11 11.09 -11.08
N LYS A 158 12.21 11.75 -11.45
CA LYS A 158 13.45 11.07 -11.87
C LYS A 158 14.01 10.24 -10.71
N ASN A 159 14.19 10.85 -9.54
CA ASN A 159 14.68 10.16 -8.33
C ASN A 159 13.81 8.96 -7.97
N TYR A 160 12.49 9.12 -8.04
CA TYR A 160 11.55 8.01 -7.81
C TYR A 160 11.79 6.84 -8.78
N TYR A 161 12.01 7.09 -10.06
CA TYR A 161 12.26 6.01 -11.02
C TYR A 161 13.59 5.31 -10.78
N GLU A 162 14.62 6.04 -10.38
CA GLU A 162 15.92 5.48 -10.01
C GLU A 162 15.79 4.58 -8.76
N GLU A 163 15.16 5.07 -7.71
CA GLU A 163 14.86 4.30 -6.50
C GLU A 163 13.98 3.08 -6.79
N TYR A 164 12.97 3.25 -7.65
CA TYR A 164 12.09 2.15 -8.04
C TYR A 164 12.83 1.07 -8.84
N ALA A 165 13.80 1.44 -9.67
CA ALA A 165 14.62 0.48 -10.40
C ALA A 165 15.50 -0.34 -9.44
N VAL A 166 16.07 0.28 -8.40
CA VAL A 166 16.83 -0.40 -7.35
C VAL A 166 15.92 -1.33 -6.57
N TYR A 167 14.77 -0.82 -6.09
CA TYR A 167 13.77 -1.62 -5.39
C TYR A 167 13.35 -2.86 -6.19
N ARG A 168 13.11 -2.71 -7.50
CA ARG A 168 12.72 -3.84 -8.36
C ARG A 168 13.77 -4.93 -8.41
N LYS A 169 15.05 -4.56 -8.53
CA LYS A 169 16.17 -5.52 -8.51
C LYS A 169 16.25 -6.25 -7.16
N GLU A 170 16.15 -5.53 -6.05
CA GLU A 170 16.15 -6.12 -4.71
C GLU A 170 14.96 -7.04 -4.49
N PHE A 171 13.77 -6.63 -4.97
CA PHE A 171 12.55 -7.44 -4.87
C PHE A 171 12.67 -8.75 -5.68
N GLU A 172 13.19 -8.68 -6.91
CA GLU A 172 13.43 -9.87 -7.75
C GLU A 172 14.46 -10.80 -7.10
N ALA A 173 15.56 -10.25 -6.56
CA ALA A 173 16.58 -11.03 -5.85
C ALA A 173 16.02 -11.68 -4.58
N ALA A 174 15.22 -10.96 -3.79
CA ALA A 174 14.59 -11.50 -2.59
C ALA A 174 13.58 -12.62 -2.94
N ASN A 175 12.80 -12.43 -4.01
CA ASN A 175 11.87 -13.47 -4.48
C ASN A 175 12.59 -14.72 -4.98
N LYS A 176 13.69 -14.56 -5.70
CA LYS A 176 14.51 -15.67 -6.17
C LYS A 176 15.03 -16.49 -4.98
N LYS A 177 15.62 -15.82 -3.96
CA LYS A 177 16.09 -16.50 -2.73
C LYS A 177 14.96 -17.23 -2.00
N ARG A 178 13.75 -16.63 -1.95
CA ARG A 178 12.58 -17.31 -1.36
C ARG A 178 12.19 -18.56 -2.13
N GLN A 179 12.21 -18.50 -3.46
CA GLN A 179 11.93 -19.67 -4.30
C GLN A 179 12.95 -20.77 -4.08
N GLU A 180 14.25 -20.45 -4.03
CA GLU A 180 15.33 -21.41 -3.74
C GLU A 180 15.12 -22.11 -2.40
N ILE A 181 14.72 -21.38 -1.34
CA ILE A 181 14.41 -21.98 -0.03
C ILE A 181 13.21 -22.93 -0.12
N VAL A 182 12.14 -22.53 -0.82
CA VAL A 182 10.94 -23.36 -0.99
C VAL A 182 11.26 -24.62 -1.78
N GLU A 183 12.07 -24.51 -2.84
CA GLU A 183 12.51 -25.68 -3.63
C GLU A 183 13.38 -26.63 -2.81
N LYS A 184 14.33 -26.07 -2.05
CA LYS A 184 15.13 -26.87 -1.11
C LYS A 184 14.24 -27.55 -0.07
N ALA A 185 13.28 -26.86 0.50
CA ALA A 185 12.35 -27.46 1.45
C ALA A 185 11.54 -28.60 0.82
N ARG A 186 11.06 -28.43 -0.42
CA ARG A 186 10.33 -29.48 -1.15
C ARG A 186 11.16 -30.74 -1.41
N SER A 187 12.45 -30.57 -1.63
CA SER A 187 13.32 -31.75 -1.85
C SER A 187 13.56 -32.56 -0.57
N LEU A 188 13.22 -32.03 0.59
CA LEU A 188 13.35 -32.67 1.90
C LEU A 188 12.05 -33.33 2.40
N VAL A 189 10.91 -32.97 1.79
CA VAL A 189 9.57 -33.49 2.13
C VAL A 189 9.33 -34.82 1.45
#